data_8914008e9b859e3cb3d45466c4520bf3
#
_entry.id   8914008e9b859e3cb3d45466c4520bf3
#
_cell.length_a   1.000
_cell.length_b   1.000
_cell.length_c   1.000
_cell.angle_alpha   90.00
_cell.angle_beta   90.00
_cell.angle_gamma   90.00
#
_symmetry.space_group_name_H-M   'P 1'
#
loop_
_entity.id
_entity.type
_entity.pdbx_description
1 polymer ?
#
loop_
_entity_poly.entity_id
_entity_poly.type
_entity_poly.pdbx_seq_one_letter_code
_entity_poly.pdbx_strand_id
1 'polypeptide(L)'
;MGEVHRLEGTTFTPRPANRSMLRSHPQMNLTESVAYCTQNAWLLGTTVRENILFGTEYNEERYREVLYACALEPDLDILEHHDETEVGEKGTSLSGGQKARIALARSFYSYARHILIDDALSAVDAQTAEHLYHHCFHGPLGKDRTIVLVTHSVYLVLPT
;
A
#
# COMPACT_ATOMS: atom_id res chain seq x y z
N MET A 1 -3.80 -19.31 13.95
CA MET A 1 -4.70 -18.65 12.97
C MET A 1 -5.97 -18.27 13.71
N GLY A 2 -6.27 -16.97 13.82
CA GLY A 2 -7.51 -16.53 14.44
C GLY A 2 -8.70 -16.86 13.52
N GLU A 3 -9.80 -17.32 14.11
CA GLU A 3 -11.04 -17.50 13.36
C GLU A 3 -11.57 -16.15 12.89
N VAL A 4 -11.78 -16.02 11.60
CA VAL A 4 -12.43 -14.84 11.00
C VAL A 4 -13.94 -15.06 11.11
N HIS A 5 -14.61 -14.33 12.00
CA HIS A 5 -16.06 -14.32 12.07
C HIS A 5 -16.64 -13.47 10.93
N ARG A 6 -17.37 -14.13 10.04
CA ARG A 6 -18.10 -13.45 8.98
C ARG A 6 -19.44 -12.98 9.53
N LEU A 7 -19.67 -11.66 9.52
CA LEU A 7 -20.92 -11.08 9.97
C LEU A 7 -22.01 -11.17 8.89
N GLU A 8 -21.71 -10.84 7.65
CA GLU A 8 -22.58 -11.00 6.47
C GLU A 8 -21.79 -10.99 5.17
N GLY A 9 -22.38 -11.50 4.08
CA GLY A 9 -21.79 -11.44 2.74
C GLY A 9 -21.14 -12.73 2.25
N THR A 10 -20.61 -12.72 1.03
CA THR A 10 -19.90 -13.84 0.41
C THR A 10 -18.42 -13.52 0.34
N THR A 11 -17.56 -14.34 0.94
CA THR A 11 -16.13 -14.22 0.78
C THR A 11 -15.67 -15.03 -0.42
N PHE A 12 -14.99 -14.39 -1.35
CA PHE A 12 -14.33 -15.05 -2.47
C PHE A 12 -12.82 -14.93 -2.28
N THR A 13 -12.15 -16.05 -2.08
CA THR A 13 -10.69 -16.09 -2.10
C THR A 13 -10.25 -16.50 -3.50
N PRO A 14 -9.53 -15.65 -4.25
CA PRO A 14 -9.02 -16.05 -5.55
C PRO A 14 -8.05 -17.22 -5.37
N ARG A 15 -8.19 -18.26 -6.22
CA ARG A 15 -7.21 -19.34 -6.27
C ARG A 15 -5.87 -18.77 -6.72
N PRO A 16 -4.73 -19.26 -6.20
CA PRO A 16 -3.44 -18.86 -6.72
C PRO A 16 -3.41 -19.17 -8.23
N ALA A 17 -3.42 -18.11 -9.02
CA ALA A 17 -3.41 -18.24 -10.47
C ALA A 17 -2.04 -18.74 -10.93
N ASN A 18 -2.02 -19.74 -11.79
CA ASN A 18 -0.83 -20.00 -12.60
C ASN A 18 -0.45 -18.71 -13.32
N ARG A 19 0.83 -18.35 -13.32
CA ARG A 19 1.37 -17.13 -13.93
C ARG A 19 0.88 -16.85 -15.36
N SER A 20 0.49 -17.91 -16.08
CA SER A 20 -0.08 -17.86 -17.43
C SER A 20 -1.55 -17.40 -17.52
N MET A 21 -2.25 -17.28 -16.38
CA MET A 21 -3.67 -16.88 -16.34
C MET A 21 -3.88 -15.46 -15.76
N LEU A 22 -2.83 -14.68 -15.57
CA LEU A 22 -2.94 -13.29 -15.16
C LEU A 22 -3.58 -12.48 -16.30
N ARG A 23 -4.88 -12.29 -16.21
CA ARG A 23 -5.61 -11.41 -17.13
C ARG A 23 -5.46 -9.98 -16.64
N SER A 24 -4.86 -9.12 -17.45
CA SER A 24 -4.84 -7.69 -17.21
C SER A 24 -6.26 -7.11 -17.33
N HIS A 25 -6.64 -6.23 -16.42
CA HIS A 25 -7.89 -5.49 -16.55
C HIS A 25 -7.72 -4.43 -17.65
N PRO A 26 -8.61 -4.37 -18.68
CA PRO A 26 -8.39 -3.56 -19.88
C PRO A 26 -8.25 -2.05 -19.63
N GLN A 27 -8.82 -1.54 -18.54
CA GLN A 27 -8.85 -0.10 -18.25
C GLN A 27 -7.74 0.38 -17.31
N MET A 28 -7.16 -0.50 -16.48
CA MET A 28 -6.17 -0.11 -15.48
C MET A 28 -4.92 -1.01 -15.47
N ASN A 29 -4.77 -1.92 -16.43
CA ASN A 29 -3.70 -2.91 -16.46
C ASN A 29 -3.55 -3.72 -15.16
N LEU A 30 -4.63 -3.83 -14.36
CA LEU A 30 -4.60 -4.60 -13.12
C LEU A 30 -4.46 -6.10 -13.41
N THR A 31 -3.60 -6.75 -12.63
CA THR A 31 -3.36 -8.20 -12.70
C THR A 31 -4.13 -8.92 -11.60
N GLU A 32 -4.55 -10.16 -11.84
CA GLU A 32 -5.18 -11.03 -10.84
C GLU A 32 -4.17 -11.50 -9.77
N SER A 33 -3.34 -10.57 -9.30
CA SER A 33 -2.33 -10.77 -8.27
C SER A 33 -2.79 -10.16 -6.95
N VAL A 34 -2.10 -10.51 -5.87
CA VAL A 34 -2.35 -10.01 -4.53
C VAL A 34 -1.12 -9.23 -4.07
N ALA A 35 -1.31 -7.98 -3.67
CA ALA A 35 -0.32 -7.23 -2.91
C ALA A 35 -0.63 -7.39 -1.42
N TYR A 36 0.41 -7.50 -0.60
CA TYR A 36 0.27 -7.66 0.85
C TYR A 36 1.11 -6.63 1.59
N CYS A 37 0.46 -5.81 2.38
CA CYS A 37 1.08 -4.89 3.31
C CYS A 37 1.02 -5.49 4.72
N THR A 38 2.18 -5.88 5.24
CA THR A 38 2.31 -6.53 6.56
C THR A 38 2.23 -5.51 7.68
N GLN A 39 1.76 -5.91 8.86
CA GLN A 39 1.75 -5.09 10.08
C GLN A 39 3.15 -4.54 10.40
N ASN A 40 4.16 -5.40 10.38
CA ASN A 40 5.55 -4.98 10.53
C ASN A 40 6.13 -4.63 9.16
N ALA A 41 6.11 -3.35 8.83
CA ALA A 41 6.62 -2.87 7.55
C ALA A 41 8.12 -3.16 7.41
N TRP A 42 8.49 -3.79 6.31
CA TRP A 42 9.88 -4.08 5.95
C TRP A 42 10.27 -3.34 4.67
N LEU A 43 11.53 -2.95 4.60
CA LEU A 43 12.12 -2.29 3.44
C LEU A 43 13.40 -3.03 3.03
N LEU A 44 13.68 -3.00 1.73
CA LEU A 44 14.96 -3.43 1.19
C LEU A 44 16.01 -2.35 1.47
N GLY A 45 17.29 -2.75 1.59
CA GLY A 45 18.42 -1.84 1.68
C GLY A 45 18.73 -1.18 0.34
N THR A 46 17.81 -0.40 -0.18
CA THR A 46 17.86 0.33 -1.46
C THR A 46 17.19 1.70 -1.28
N THR A 47 16.97 2.44 -2.36
CA THR A 47 16.30 3.74 -2.29
C THR A 47 14.82 3.63 -1.92
N VAL A 48 14.21 4.73 -1.46
CA VAL A 48 12.76 4.81 -1.24
C VAL A 48 12.02 4.49 -2.53
N ARG A 49 12.46 5.06 -3.66
CA ARG A 49 11.88 4.82 -4.99
C ARG A 49 11.87 3.34 -5.33
N GLU A 50 13.00 2.67 -5.23
CA GLU A 50 13.10 1.23 -5.53
C GLU A 50 12.23 0.37 -4.61
N ASN A 51 12.09 0.78 -3.35
CA ASN A 51 11.18 0.13 -2.41
C ASN A 51 9.71 0.26 -2.82
N ILE A 52 9.30 1.40 -3.38
CA ILE A 52 7.93 1.63 -3.87
C ILE A 52 7.72 0.87 -5.19
N LEU A 53 8.63 1.00 -6.14
CA LEU A 53 8.53 0.36 -7.46
C LEU A 53 8.53 -1.17 -7.34
N PHE A 54 9.37 -1.69 -6.48
CA PHE A 54 9.53 -3.12 -6.20
C PHE A 54 9.56 -3.99 -7.47
N GLY A 55 10.37 -3.57 -8.44
CA GLY A 55 10.52 -4.25 -9.72
C GLY A 55 9.41 -3.97 -10.74
N THR A 56 8.48 -3.09 -10.43
CA THR A 56 7.49 -2.58 -11.38
C THR A 56 8.10 -1.44 -12.18
N GLU A 57 7.74 -1.34 -13.46
CA GLU A 57 8.21 -0.25 -14.33
C GLU A 57 7.80 1.13 -13.78
N TYR A 58 8.71 2.10 -13.90
CA TYR A 58 8.46 3.46 -13.44
C TYR A 58 7.47 4.17 -14.37
N ASN A 59 6.42 4.71 -13.78
CA ASN A 59 5.47 5.61 -14.42
C ASN A 59 5.35 6.86 -13.56
N GLU A 60 5.71 8.01 -14.08
CA GLU A 60 5.82 9.26 -13.32
C GLU A 60 4.46 9.71 -12.75
N GLU A 61 3.41 9.67 -13.56
CA GLU A 61 2.07 10.11 -13.14
C GLU A 61 1.56 9.25 -11.98
N ARG A 62 1.60 7.93 -12.16
CA ARG A 62 1.21 6.96 -11.14
C ARG A 62 2.06 7.07 -9.87
N TYR A 63 3.35 7.29 -10.04
CA TYR A 63 4.27 7.41 -8.91
C TYR A 63 3.93 8.63 -8.04
N ARG A 64 3.71 9.79 -8.67
CA ARG A 64 3.26 11.01 -7.97
C ARG A 64 1.92 10.82 -7.26
N GLU A 65 0.96 10.20 -7.94
CA GLU A 65 -0.34 9.89 -7.34
C GLU A 65 -0.20 9.02 -6.09
N VAL A 66 0.68 8.01 -6.13
CA VAL A 66 0.94 7.13 -4.98
C VAL A 66 1.65 7.87 -3.86
N LEU A 67 2.63 8.72 -4.15
CA LEU A 67 3.31 9.54 -3.13
C LEU A 67 2.33 10.44 -2.40
N TYR A 68 1.49 11.14 -3.14
CA TYR A 68 0.44 11.98 -2.57
C TYR A 68 -0.54 11.17 -1.73
N ALA A 69 -1.13 10.11 -2.30
CA ALA A 69 -2.13 9.31 -1.62
C ALA A 69 -1.59 8.65 -0.32
N CYS A 70 -0.30 8.28 -0.31
CA CYS A 70 0.36 7.71 0.86
C CYS A 70 0.96 8.76 1.81
N ALA A 71 0.71 10.06 1.59
CA ALA A 71 1.24 11.16 2.39
C ALA A 71 2.77 11.08 2.57
N LEU A 72 3.50 10.74 1.50
CA LEU A 72 4.95 10.59 1.52
C LEU A 72 5.70 11.86 1.10
N GLU A 73 5.05 12.80 0.40
CA GLU A 73 5.70 14.01 -0.10
C GLU A 73 6.45 14.78 1.01
N PRO A 74 5.83 15.07 2.19
CA PRO A 74 6.53 15.78 3.26
C PRO A 74 7.71 15.00 3.84
N ASP A 75 7.66 13.66 3.81
CA ASP A 75 8.78 12.85 4.27
C ASP A 75 9.96 12.94 3.31
N LEU A 76 9.67 12.90 2.00
CA LEU A 76 10.70 12.99 0.98
C LEU A 76 11.39 14.34 0.98
N ASP A 77 10.66 15.43 1.25
CA ASP A 77 11.20 16.79 1.30
C ASP A 77 12.27 16.99 2.39
N ILE A 78 12.21 16.21 3.48
CA ILE A 78 13.18 16.26 4.58
C ILE A 78 14.37 15.31 4.37
N LEU A 79 14.32 14.42 3.38
CA LEU A 79 15.42 13.51 3.07
C LEU A 79 16.43 14.18 2.14
N GLU A 80 17.72 13.99 2.38
CA GLU A 80 18.81 14.65 1.66
C GLU A 80 18.77 14.44 0.14
N HIS A 81 18.37 13.24 -0.28
CA HIS A 81 18.25 12.86 -1.69
C HIS A 81 16.80 12.49 -2.06
N HIS A 82 15.82 13.03 -1.37
CA HIS A 82 14.40 12.74 -1.60
C HIS A 82 14.13 11.23 -1.71
N ASP A 83 13.48 10.78 -2.76
CA ASP A 83 13.15 9.37 -2.98
C ASP A 83 14.34 8.51 -3.48
N GLU A 84 15.47 9.15 -3.85
CA GLU A 84 16.74 8.46 -4.12
C GLU A 84 17.53 8.17 -2.84
N THR A 85 17.04 8.60 -1.67
CA THR A 85 17.69 8.30 -0.39
C THR A 85 17.68 6.80 -0.13
N GLU A 86 18.86 6.21 0.12
CA GLU A 86 18.99 4.82 0.55
C GLU A 86 18.46 4.64 1.97
N VAL A 87 17.64 3.61 2.17
CA VAL A 87 16.98 3.27 3.45
C VAL A 87 17.25 1.82 3.83
N GLY A 88 17.02 1.47 5.08
CA GLY A 88 17.26 0.12 5.59
C GLY A 88 18.47 0.04 6.52
N GLU A 89 19.07 -1.15 6.67
CA GLU A 89 20.13 -1.39 7.69
C GLU A 89 21.39 -0.54 7.49
N LYS A 90 21.72 -0.17 6.26
CA LYS A 90 22.93 0.60 5.91
C LYS A 90 22.64 2.03 5.46
N GLY A 91 21.36 2.40 5.34
CA GLY A 91 20.93 3.71 4.89
C GLY A 91 20.26 4.53 6.00
N THR A 92 19.52 5.55 5.59
CA THR A 92 18.80 6.44 6.51
C THR A 92 17.77 5.67 7.33
N SER A 93 17.78 5.89 8.65
CA SER A 93 16.79 5.29 9.54
C SER A 93 15.45 6.03 9.42
N LEU A 94 14.42 5.30 9.05
CA LEU A 94 13.04 5.80 8.96
C LEU A 94 12.23 5.45 10.21
N SER A 95 11.27 6.31 10.55
CA SER A 95 10.29 6.02 11.60
C SER A 95 9.38 4.84 11.21
N GLY A 96 8.69 4.26 12.19
CA GLY A 96 7.70 3.19 11.94
C GLY A 96 6.61 3.64 10.98
N GLY A 97 6.09 4.87 11.14
CA GLY A 97 5.07 5.45 10.27
C GLY A 97 5.55 5.67 8.83
N GLN A 98 6.79 6.14 8.65
CA GLN A 98 7.39 6.29 7.32
C GLN A 98 7.54 4.93 6.62
N LYS A 99 8.04 3.92 7.33
CA LYS A 99 8.16 2.55 6.79
C LYS A 99 6.80 1.98 6.40
N ALA A 100 5.78 2.16 7.24
CA ALA A 100 4.42 1.70 6.96
C ALA A 100 3.84 2.36 5.71
N ARG A 101 4.02 3.68 5.54
CA ARG A 101 3.56 4.41 4.36
C ARG A 101 4.30 4.01 3.08
N ILE A 102 5.60 3.73 3.13
CA ILE A 102 6.36 3.21 1.97
C ILE A 102 5.88 1.80 1.61
N ALA A 103 5.63 0.92 2.59
CA ALA A 103 5.10 -0.41 2.33
C ALA A 103 3.67 -0.36 1.74
N LEU A 104 2.86 0.59 2.20
CA LEU A 104 1.54 0.86 1.64
C LEU A 104 1.65 1.38 0.21
N ALA A 105 2.55 2.34 -0.05
CA ALA A 105 2.82 2.89 -1.38
C ALA A 105 3.26 1.81 -2.36
N ARG A 106 4.13 0.89 -1.96
CA ARG A 106 4.49 -0.32 -2.73
C ARG A 106 3.26 -1.12 -3.15
N SER A 107 2.33 -1.34 -2.22
CA SER A 107 1.12 -2.11 -2.48
C SER A 107 0.19 -1.42 -3.47
N PHE A 108 0.01 -0.10 -3.34
CA PHE A 108 -0.83 0.70 -4.25
C PHE A 108 -0.15 0.98 -5.60
N TYR A 109 1.18 1.09 -5.64
CA TYR A 109 1.93 1.24 -6.89
C TYR A 109 1.86 -0.03 -7.74
N SER A 110 1.82 -1.20 -7.13
CA SER A 110 1.67 -2.47 -7.85
C SER A 110 0.41 -2.48 -8.72
N TYR A 111 0.37 -3.34 -9.73
CA TYR A 111 -0.82 -3.58 -10.54
C TYR A 111 -1.72 -4.68 -9.98
N ALA A 112 -1.57 -5.05 -8.72
CA ALA A 112 -2.37 -6.06 -8.07
C ALA A 112 -3.83 -5.60 -7.93
N ARG A 113 -4.77 -6.45 -8.34
CA ARG A 113 -6.21 -6.21 -8.18
C ARG A 113 -6.68 -6.38 -6.74
N HIS A 114 -5.99 -7.22 -5.99
CA HIS A 114 -6.32 -7.51 -4.59
C HIS A 114 -5.21 -6.97 -3.70
N ILE A 115 -5.58 -6.16 -2.70
CA ILE A 115 -4.65 -5.61 -1.71
C ILE A 115 -5.10 -6.07 -0.33
N LEU A 116 -4.23 -6.78 0.37
CA LEU A 116 -4.41 -7.16 1.77
C LEU A 116 -3.56 -6.27 2.64
N ILE A 117 -4.17 -5.60 3.61
CA ILE A 117 -3.50 -4.64 4.49
C ILE A 117 -3.73 -5.10 5.93
N ASP A 118 -2.64 -5.41 6.62
CA ASP A 118 -2.66 -5.89 7.99
C ASP A 118 -2.16 -4.79 8.92
N ASP A 119 -3.11 -4.08 9.54
CA ASP A 119 -2.94 -3.05 10.57
C ASP A 119 -1.89 -1.96 10.26
N ALA A 120 -1.69 -1.61 8.97
CA ALA A 120 -0.71 -0.61 8.57
C ALA A 120 -1.02 0.81 9.07
N LEU A 121 -2.27 1.07 9.48
CA LEU A 121 -2.70 2.38 9.99
C LEU A 121 -2.33 2.60 11.46
N SER A 122 -1.99 1.55 12.22
CA SER A 122 -1.61 1.67 13.64
C SER A 122 -0.29 2.42 13.86
N ALA A 123 0.56 2.47 12.83
CA ALA A 123 1.87 3.11 12.89
C ALA A 123 1.85 4.62 12.55
N VAL A 124 0.70 5.16 12.16
CA VAL A 124 0.55 6.56 11.74
C VAL A 124 -0.40 7.33 12.66
N ASP A 125 -0.29 8.66 12.69
CA ASP A 125 -1.20 9.52 13.44
C ASP A 125 -2.60 9.58 12.79
N ALA A 126 -3.58 10.07 13.54
CA ALA A 126 -4.98 10.09 13.12
C ALA A 126 -5.22 10.89 11.84
N GLN A 127 -4.55 12.04 11.68
CA GLN A 127 -4.70 12.89 10.51
C GLN A 127 -4.13 12.19 9.25
N THR A 128 -2.96 11.59 9.38
CA THR A 128 -2.36 10.79 8.31
C THR A 128 -3.25 9.58 7.98
N ALA A 129 -3.80 8.89 8.98
CA ALA A 129 -4.67 7.75 8.76
C ALA A 129 -5.95 8.13 8.00
N GLU A 130 -6.55 9.29 8.32
CA GLU A 130 -7.70 9.85 7.59
C GLU A 130 -7.34 10.18 6.14
N HIS A 131 -6.19 10.82 5.90
CA HIS A 131 -5.70 11.09 4.55
C HIS A 131 -5.54 9.81 3.74
N LEU A 132 -4.88 8.78 4.30
CA LEU A 132 -4.71 7.47 3.66
C LEU A 132 -6.06 6.82 3.35
N TYR A 133 -7.02 6.90 4.27
CA TYR A 133 -8.35 6.35 4.06
C TYR A 133 -9.05 6.97 2.84
N HIS A 134 -9.02 8.29 2.74
CA HIS A 134 -9.67 8.98 1.62
C HIS A 134 -8.93 8.85 0.30
N HIS A 135 -7.60 8.91 0.29
CA HIS A 135 -6.82 8.98 -0.94
C HIS A 135 -6.29 7.63 -1.43
N CYS A 136 -5.97 6.69 -0.53
CA CYS A 136 -5.57 5.34 -0.92
C CYS A 136 -6.78 4.41 -1.12
N PHE A 137 -7.68 4.32 -0.13
CA PHE A 137 -8.72 3.29 -0.16
C PHE A 137 -9.93 3.72 -0.97
N HIS A 138 -10.34 4.97 -0.83
CA HIS A 138 -11.49 5.55 -1.55
C HIS A 138 -11.09 6.42 -2.75
N GLY A 139 -9.79 6.67 -2.93
CA GLY A 139 -9.25 7.44 -4.04
C GLY A 139 -9.14 6.64 -5.35
N PRO A 140 -8.62 7.30 -6.41
CA PRO A 140 -8.47 6.68 -7.73
C PRO A 140 -7.64 5.39 -7.71
N LEU A 141 -6.61 5.31 -6.87
CA LEU A 141 -5.74 4.14 -6.73
C LEU A 141 -6.47 2.90 -6.18
N GLY A 142 -7.51 3.09 -5.37
CA GLY A 142 -8.33 2.01 -4.84
C GLY A 142 -9.44 1.53 -5.77
N LYS A 143 -9.74 2.34 -6.81
CA LYS A 143 -10.82 2.03 -7.75
C LYS A 143 -10.57 0.71 -8.48
N ASP A 144 -11.63 -0.06 -8.66
CA ASP A 144 -11.63 -1.37 -9.32
C ASP A 144 -10.70 -2.43 -8.67
N ARG A 145 -10.29 -2.20 -7.42
CA ARG A 145 -9.53 -3.14 -6.60
C ARG A 145 -10.37 -3.68 -5.46
N THR A 146 -10.04 -4.89 -5.03
CA THR A 146 -10.54 -5.45 -3.78
C THR A 146 -9.53 -5.17 -2.69
N ILE A 147 -9.89 -4.34 -1.73
CA ILE A 147 -9.04 -3.99 -0.59
C ILE A 147 -9.61 -4.66 0.66
N VAL A 148 -8.80 -5.47 1.31
CA VAL A 148 -9.10 -6.07 2.62
C VAL A 148 -8.22 -5.40 3.65
N LEU A 149 -8.83 -4.62 4.54
CA LEU A 149 -8.15 -3.89 5.61
C LEU A 149 -8.46 -4.54 6.95
N VAL A 150 -7.42 -5.01 7.64
CA VAL A 150 -7.46 -5.34 9.07
C VAL A 150 -6.95 -4.11 9.81
N THR A 151 -7.72 -3.58 10.76
CA THR A 151 -7.33 -2.39 11.52
C THR A 151 -7.97 -2.35 12.89
N HIS A 152 -7.26 -1.78 13.84
CA HIS A 152 -7.79 -1.38 15.16
C HIS A 152 -8.36 0.05 15.14
N SER A 153 -8.13 0.83 14.10
CA SER A 153 -8.63 2.19 13.92
C SER A 153 -10.09 2.19 13.42
N VAL A 154 -10.98 1.63 14.23
CA VAL A 154 -12.39 1.38 13.87
C VAL A 154 -13.14 2.65 13.50
N TYR A 155 -12.77 3.79 14.09
CA TYR A 155 -13.40 5.11 13.83
C TYR A 155 -13.27 5.57 12.37
N LEU A 156 -12.30 5.06 11.61
CA LEU A 156 -12.12 5.41 10.19
C LEU A 156 -13.08 4.65 9.26
N VAL A 157 -13.55 3.49 9.68
CA VAL A 157 -14.30 2.58 8.81
C VAL A 157 -15.78 2.45 9.17
N LEU A 158 -16.19 2.98 10.32
CA LEU A 158 -17.59 3.03 10.70
C LEU A 158 -18.24 4.30 10.15
N PRO A 159 -19.42 4.21 9.51
CA PRO A 159 -20.20 5.38 9.16
C PRO A 159 -20.59 6.14 10.44
N THR A 160 -20.29 7.44 10.48
CA THR A 160 -20.77 8.37 11.52
C THR A 160 -22.24 8.67 11.32
#